data_24d916fbfbe3674ecf19c591c8d383ce
#
_entry.id   24d916fbfbe3674ecf19c591c8d383ce
#
_cell.length_a   1.000
_cell.length_b   1.000
_cell.length_c   1.000
_cell.angle_alpha   90.00
_cell.angle_beta   90.00
_cell.angle_gamma   90.00
#
_symmetry.space_group_name_H-M   'P 1'
#
loop_
_entity.id
_entity.type
_entity.pdbx_description
1 polymer ?
#
loop_
_entity_poly.entity_id
_entity_poly.type
_entity_poly.pdbx_seq_one_letter_code
_entity_poly.pdbx_strand_id
1 'polypeptide(L)'
;MHFRELMDSKSRLLVVSLPENSLEYARAAVENGADAIKLHINLKHRVTGKAHVTWTDVRETVKYIYSTLGCCMGIVPGAEAMASEDELGEMGEFGLSFFDVYVDYAPLYVLKNDLCKMLALNHTYSRLMASHLGRLGADAVEISIIDPKDYGKDLSLEDLLKYLEVLELSGLPSFIPTQKRITVDDADRILSLGFKGLIIGPIVTGSDIGSFSRTVREFGKITRE
;
A
#
# COMPACT_ATOMS: atom_id res chain seq x y z
N MET A 1 1.87 -7.73 15.08
CA MET A 1 3.16 -7.63 14.35
C MET A 1 3.21 -6.27 13.67
N HIS A 2 4.26 -5.50 13.90
CA HIS A 2 4.46 -4.21 13.26
C HIS A 2 4.97 -4.37 11.83
N PHE A 3 4.67 -3.40 10.95
CA PHE A 3 5.04 -3.50 9.53
C PHE A 3 6.56 -3.54 9.30
N ARG A 4 7.36 -2.84 10.14
CA ARG A 4 8.83 -2.93 10.11
C ARG A 4 9.31 -4.36 10.40
N GLU A 5 8.80 -4.97 11.47
CA GLU A 5 9.12 -6.37 11.82
C GLU A 5 8.72 -7.34 10.70
N LEU A 6 7.58 -7.07 10.05
CA LEU A 6 7.12 -7.87 8.93
C LEU A 6 8.07 -7.77 7.73
N MET A 7 8.55 -6.55 7.42
CA MET A 7 9.57 -6.35 6.38
C MET A 7 10.89 -7.01 6.70
N ASP A 8 11.29 -7.06 7.96
CA ASP A 8 12.55 -7.68 8.37
C ASP A 8 12.47 -9.22 8.36
N SER A 9 11.31 -9.78 8.69
CA SER A 9 11.13 -11.22 8.86
C SER A 9 10.79 -11.99 7.59
N LYS A 10 10.24 -11.33 6.56
CA LYS A 10 9.84 -11.96 5.31
C LYS A 10 10.62 -11.40 4.12
N SER A 11 10.97 -12.26 3.18
CA SER A 11 11.61 -11.87 1.91
C SER A 11 10.66 -11.14 0.97
N ARG A 12 9.41 -11.57 0.93
CA ARG A 12 8.36 -11.06 0.04
C ARG A 12 7.07 -10.78 0.82
N LEU A 13 6.36 -9.72 0.47
CA LEU A 13 5.14 -9.30 1.13
C LEU A 13 3.99 -9.05 0.15
N LEU A 14 2.79 -9.45 0.55
CA LEU A 14 1.54 -9.08 -0.09
C LEU A 14 0.78 -8.10 0.79
N VAL A 15 0.70 -6.86 0.37
CA VAL A 15 -0.18 -5.85 0.96
C VAL A 15 -1.46 -5.78 0.13
N VAL A 16 -2.61 -5.81 0.77
CA VAL A 16 -3.91 -5.74 0.08
C VAL A 16 -4.59 -4.41 0.38
N SER A 17 -4.73 -3.59 -0.66
CA SER A 17 -5.46 -2.33 -0.64
C SER A 17 -6.96 -2.62 -0.67
N LEU A 18 -7.66 -2.35 0.42
CA LEU A 18 -9.07 -2.69 0.55
C LEU A 18 -9.94 -1.78 -0.32
N PRO A 19 -10.92 -2.33 -1.07
CA PRO A 19 -11.87 -1.52 -1.83
C PRO A 19 -12.85 -0.75 -0.91
N GLU A 20 -12.96 -1.18 0.34
CA GLU A 20 -13.79 -0.56 1.37
C GLU A 20 -13.21 -0.87 2.76
N ASN A 21 -13.24 0.10 3.68
CA ASN A 21 -12.78 -0.05 5.06
C ASN A 21 -13.81 -0.86 5.88
N SER A 22 -13.90 -2.16 5.64
CA SER A 22 -14.84 -3.04 6.34
C SER A 22 -14.19 -4.31 6.86
N LEU A 23 -14.77 -4.88 7.93
CA LEU A 23 -14.31 -6.15 8.48
C LEU A 23 -14.43 -7.29 7.46
N GLU A 24 -15.42 -7.25 6.59
CA GLU A 24 -15.64 -8.28 5.56
C GLU A 24 -14.45 -8.36 4.60
N TYR A 25 -14.05 -7.23 3.99
CA TYR A 25 -12.88 -7.19 3.10
C TYR A 25 -11.57 -7.44 3.84
N ALA A 26 -11.41 -6.91 5.06
CA ALA A 26 -10.23 -7.14 5.88
C ALA A 26 -10.05 -8.64 6.19
N ARG A 27 -11.13 -9.31 6.63
CA ARG A 27 -11.15 -10.75 6.89
C ARG A 27 -10.84 -11.55 5.61
N ALA A 28 -11.51 -11.22 4.50
CA ALA A 28 -11.28 -11.88 3.22
C ALA A 28 -9.82 -11.74 2.76
N ALA A 29 -9.19 -10.58 2.97
CA ALA A 29 -7.78 -10.40 2.65
C ALA A 29 -6.88 -11.29 3.52
N VAL A 30 -7.03 -11.23 4.83
CA VAL A 30 -6.18 -11.96 5.80
C VAL A 30 -6.32 -13.47 5.63
N GLU A 31 -7.56 -13.99 5.57
CA GLU A 31 -7.82 -15.43 5.43
C GLU A 31 -7.32 -16.00 4.09
N ASN A 32 -7.16 -15.15 3.07
CA ASN A 32 -6.65 -15.57 1.76
C ASN A 32 -5.16 -15.25 1.54
N GLY A 33 -4.45 -14.75 2.56
CA GLY A 33 -2.99 -14.71 2.56
C GLY A 33 -2.35 -13.34 2.42
N ALA A 34 -3.10 -12.26 2.65
CA ALA A 34 -2.50 -10.94 2.82
C ALA A 34 -1.57 -10.93 4.03
N ASP A 35 -0.38 -10.38 3.88
CA ASP A 35 0.56 -10.13 4.98
C ASP A 35 0.20 -8.86 5.75
N ALA A 36 -0.32 -7.87 5.03
CA ALA A 36 -0.86 -6.63 5.59
C ALA A 36 -2.05 -6.14 4.76
N ILE A 37 -2.91 -5.35 5.39
CA ILE A 37 -4.01 -4.66 4.69
C ILE A 37 -3.80 -3.16 4.73
N LYS A 38 -4.28 -2.46 3.69
CA LYS A 38 -4.20 -1.00 3.55
C LYS A 38 -5.59 -0.40 3.42
N LEU A 39 -5.93 0.46 4.38
CA LEU A 39 -7.18 1.22 4.46
C LEU A 39 -7.02 2.61 3.82
N HIS A 40 -8.12 3.34 3.61
CA HIS A 40 -8.09 4.64 2.95
C HIS A 40 -9.07 5.61 3.63
N ILE A 41 -8.62 6.84 3.86
CA ILE A 41 -9.48 7.95 4.34
C ILE A 41 -9.23 9.22 3.52
N ASN A 42 -10.14 10.18 3.61
CA ASN A 42 -9.99 11.54 3.07
C ASN A 42 -9.68 11.61 1.56
N LEU A 43 -10.04 10.60 0.78
CA LEU A 43 -9.78 10.60 -0.66
C LEU A 43 -10.92 9.93 -1.43
N LYS A 44 -10.97 10.19 -2.74
CA LYS A 44 -11.82 9.45 -3.65
C LYS A 44 -10.98 8.36 -4.32
N HIS A 45 -11.34 7.11 -4.12
CA HIS A 45 -10.60 5.99 -4.69
C HIS A 45 -10.63 6.06 -6.23
N ARG A 46 -9.46 6.19 -6.86
CA ARG A 46 -9.34 6.46 -8.30
C ARG A 46 -9.98 5.39 -9.18
N VAL A 47 -9.95 4.12 -8.74
CA VAL A 47 -10.48 2.99 -9.51
C VAL A 47 -11.97 2.75 -9.25
N THR A 48 -12.39 2.73 -7.96
CA THR A 48 -13.79 2.45 -7.60
C THR A 48 -14.70 3.66 -7.65
N GLY A 49 -14.13 4.87 -7.66
CA GLY A 49 -14.86 6.14 -7.61
C GLY A 49 -15.57 6.42 -6.27
N LYS A 50 -15.48 5.52 -5.30
CA LYS A 50 -16.06 5.71 -3.96
C LYS A 50 -15.31 6.80 -3.20
N ALA A 51 -16.03 7.69 -2.54
CA ALA A 51 -15.46 8.62 -1.58
C ALA A 51 -15.17 7.87 -0.28
N HIS A 52 -13.96 8.00 0.24
CA HIS A 52 -13.62 7.51 1.57
C HIS A 52 -13.99 8.55 2.63
N VAL A 53 -14.43 8.04 3.75
CA VAL A 53 -14.83 8.79 4.93
C VAL A 53 -13.61 9.38 5.68
N THR A 54 -13.85 10.25 6.65
CA THR A 54 -12.80 10.85 7.49
C THR A 54 -12.29 9.86 8.53
N TRP A 55 -11.18 10.19 9.19
CA TRP A 55 -10.66 9.40 10.31
C TRP A 55 -11.69 9.23 11.42
N THR A 56 -12.33 10.31 11.82
CA THR A 56 -13.36 10.30 12.87
C THR A 56 -14.51 9.33 12.58
N ASP A 57 -14.88 9.17 11.30
CA ASP A 57 -15.98 8.27 10.91
C ASP A 57 -15.58 6.79 10.98
N VAL A 58 -14.29 6.45 10.81
CA VAL A 58 -13.84 5.05 10.65
C VAL A 58 -12.98 4.51 11.78
N ARG A 59 -12.47 5.34 12.67
CA ARG A 59 -11.52 4.91 13.70
C ARG A 59 -12.01 3.74 14.56
N GLU A 60 -13.27 3.72 14.92
CA GLU A 60 -13.86 2.60 15.68
C GLU A 60 -13.96 1.32 14.83
N THR A 61 -14.24 1.45 13.53
CA THR A 61 -14.19 0.31 12.59
C THR A 61 -12.76 -0.22 12.47
N VAL A 62 -11.77 0.65 12.38
CA VAL A 62 -10.33 0.27 12.34
C VAL A 62 -9.95 -0.49 13.60
N LYS A 63 -10.31 0.04 14.78
CA LYS A 63 -10.08 -0.63 16.07
C LYS A 63 -10.76 -2.00 16.15
N TYR A 64 -11.98 -2.09 15.63
CA TYR A 64 -12.73 -3.34 15.60
C TYR A 64 -12.08 -4.38 14.66
N ILE A 65 -11.62 -3.96 13.49
CA ILE A 65 -10.86 -4.83 12.57
C ILE A 65 -9.60 -5.35 13.27
N TYR A 66 -8.82 -4.46 13.89
CA TYR A 66 -7.60 -4.84 14.58
C TYR A 66 -7.85 -5.82 15.73
N SER A 67 -8.81 -5.52 16.60
CA SER A 67 -9.13 -6.39 17.74
C SER A 67 -9.68 -7.76 17.32
N THR A 68 -10.31 -7.84 16.15
CA THR A 68 -10.90 -9.09 15.64
C THR A 68 -9.88 -9.95 14.90
N LEU A 69 -8.99 -9.34 14.11
CA LEU A 69 -8.09 -10.08 13.20
C LEU A 69 -6.64 -10.09 13.67
N GLY A 70 -6.20 -9.14 14.50
CA GLY A 70 -4.82 -9.03 14.95
C GLY A 70 -3.80 -8.89 13.82
N CYS A 71 -4.23 -8.44 12.63
CA CYS A 71 -3.40 -8.37 11.42
C CYS A 71 -2.58 -7.06 11.37
N CYS A 72 -1.54 -7.07 10.52
CA CYS A 72 -0.81 -5.86 10.20
C CYS A 72 -1.67 -4.92 9.34
N MET A 73 -1.83 -3.68 9.77
CA MET A 73 -2.68 -2.71 9.10
C MET A 73 -1.95 -1.40 8.84
N GLY A 74 -2.21 -0.84 7.68
CA GLY A 74 -1.79 0.50 7.31
C GLY A 74 -2.93 1.32 6.73
N ILE A 75 -2.64 2.59 6.48
CA ILE A 75 -3.64 3.54 6.00
C ILE A 75 -3.05 4.53 5.00
N VAL A 76 -3.83 4.88 3.98
CA VAL A 76 -3.62 6.11 3.21
C VAL A 76 -4.36 7.23 3.94
N PRO A 77 -3.64 8.17 4.59
CA PRO A 77 -4.28 9.16 5.46
C PRO A 77 -4.91 10.32 4.70
N GLY A 78 -4.81 10.32 3.38
CA GLY A 78 -5.42 11.31 2.49
C GLY A 78 -4.56 11.63 1.28
N ALA A 79 -5.01 12.63 0.53
CA ALA A 79 -4.32 13.25 -0.59
C ALA A 79 -4.50 14.78 -0.51
N GLU A 80 -5.34 15.38 -1.35
CA GLU A 80 -5.65 16.82 -1.28
C GLU A 80 -6.22 17.24 0.09
N ALA A 81 -6.93 16.34 0.75
CA ALA A 81 -7.36 16.47 2.15
C ALA A 81 -6.61 15.42 2.98
N MET A 82 -5.68 15.85 3.80
CA MET A 82 -4.90 14.98 4.68
C MET A 82 -5.52 14.91 6.08
N ALA A 83 -5.36 13.77 6.75
CA ALA A 83 -5.56 13.68 8.20
C ALA A 83 -4.67 14.70 8.91
N SER A 84 -5.17 15.32 9.97
CA SER A 84 -4.40 16.26 10.78
C SER A 84 -3.22 15.60 11.50
N GLU A 85 -2.28 16.40 12.03
CA GLU A 85 -1.16 15.90 12.85
C GLU A 85 -1.66 15.10 14.05
N ASP A 86 -2.71 15.58 14.72
CA ASP A 86 -3.33 14.91 15.88
C ASP A 86 -3.99 13.59 15.48
N GLU A 87 -4.79 13.58 14.40
CA GLU A 87 -5.41 12.35 13.90
C GLU A 87 -4.36 11.30 13.49
N LEU A 88 -3.30 11.71 12.79
CA LEU A 88 -2.22 10.81 12.42
C LEU A 88 -1.47 10.29 13.66
N GLY A 89 -1.32 11.13 14.69
CA GLY A 89 -0.68 10.77 15.96
C GLY A 89 -1.42 9.67 16.72
N GLU A 90 -2.76 9.70 16.72
CA GLU A 90 -3.56 8.69 17.45
C GLU A 90 -3.71 7.36 16.70
N MET A 91 -3.44 7.29 15.39
CA MET A 91 -3.71 6.11 14.55
C MET A 91 -3.03 4.83 15.05
N GLY A 92 -1.85 4.94 15.66
CA GLY A 92 -1.15 3.80 16.27
C GLY A 92 -1.92 3.15 17.41
N GLU A 93 -2.66 3.92 18.20
CA GLU A 93 -3.48 3.43 19.31
C GLU A 93 -4.69 2.61 18.82
N PHE A 94 -5.10 2.80 17.57
CA PHE A 94 -6.16 2.05 16.89
C PHE A 94 -5.65 0.82 16.14
N GLY A 95 -4.35 0.48 16.25
CA GLY A 95 -3.75 -0.73 15.71
C GLY A 95 -3.11 -0.57 14.33
N LEU A 96 -2.99 0.65 13.81
CA LEU A 96 -2.26 0.92 12.59
C LEU A 96 -0.75 0.88 12.85
N SER A 97 0.03 0.30 11.95
CA SER A 97 1.48 0.13 12.06
C SER A 97 2.27 0.85 10.97
N PHE A 98 1.62 1.29 9.91
CA PHE A 98 2.21 2.10 8.87
C PHE A 98 1.19 3.04 8.23
N PHE A 99 1.67 4.12 7.64
CA PHE A 99 0.91 4.89 6.68
C PHE A 99 1.62 4.91 5.33
N ASP A 100 0.82 5.13 4.29
CA ASP A 100 1.28 5.22 2.91
C ASP A 100 0.72 6.50 2.28
N VAL A 101 1.60 7.40 1.86
CA VAL A 101 1.21 8.72 1.38
C VAL A 101 2.09 9.19 0.23
N TYR A 102 1.47 9.79 -0.78
CA TYR A 102 2.20 10.47 -1.84
C TYR A 102 2.99 11.65 -1.31
N VAL A 103 4.27 11.74 -1.68
CA VAL A 103 5.17 12.81 -1.21
C VAL A 103 4.69 14.23 -1.56
N ASP A 104 3.95 14.38 -2.65
CA ASP A 104 3.39 15.66 -3.11
C ASP A 104 2.18 16.14 -2.29
N TYR A 105 1.53 15.24 -1.54
CA TYR A 105 0.45 15.58 -0.61
C TYR A 105 0.87 15.55 0.87
N ALA A 106 2.05 14.97 1.17
CA ALA A 106 2.51 14.75 2.53
C ALA A 106 2.98 16.04 3.22
N PRO A 107 2.27 16.55 4.25
CA PRO A 107 2.76 17.66 5.04
C PRO A 107 3.97 17.24 5.90
N LEU A 108 4.82 18.20 6.27
CA LEU A 108 6.06 17.91 7.01
C LEU A 108 5.84 17.22 8.36
N TYR A 109 4.68 17.38 8.99
CA TYR A 109 4.39 16.72 10.27
C TYR A 109 4.38 15.17 10.16
N VAL A 110 4.12 14.59 8.97
CA VAL A 110 4.17 13.13 8.79
C VAL A 110 5.54 12.55 9.13
N LEU A 111 6.61 13.34 8.98
CA LEU A 111 7.97 12.90 9.29
C LEU A 111 8.22 12.69 10.79
N LYS A 112 7.42 13.33 11.64
CA LYS A 112 7.52 13.20 13.11
C LYS A 112 6.76 12.00 13.67
N ASN A 113 5.91 11.37 12.85
CA ASN A 113 5.08 10.25 13.29
C ASN A 113 5.91 8.98 13.47
N ASP A 114 5.57 8.15 14.46
CA ASP A 114 6.29 6.92 14.80
C ASP A 114 5.88 5.71 13.97
N LEU A 115 4.75 5.78 13.27
CA LEU A 115 4.33 4.71 12.35
C LEU A 115 5.39 4.51 11.26
N CYS A 116 5.44 3.29 10.72
CA CYS A 116 6.28 3.02 9.56
C CYS A 116 5.84 3.89 8.37
N LYS A 117 6.80 4.58 7.77
CA LYS A 117 6.58 5.57 6.71
C LYS A 117 6.80 4.92 5.35
N MET A 118 5.73 4.54 4.68
CA MET A 118 5.77 4.23 3.26
C MET A 118 5.49 5.51 2.48
N LEU A 119 6.48 6.01 1.76
CA LEU A 119 6.33 7.21 0.95
C LEU A 119 6.11 6.83 -0.51
N ALA A 120 5.02 7.28 -1.11
CA ALA A 120 4.68 6.98 -2.48
C ALA A 120 5.19 8.05 -3.45
N LEU A 121 5.81 7.60 -4.53
CA LEU A 121 6.14 8.44 -5.69
C LEU A 121 5.00 8.35 -6.72
N ASN A 122 4.64 9.47 -7.32
CA ASN A 122 3.68 9.51 -8.42
C ASN A 122 4.38 9.55 -9.81
N HIS A 123 3.60 9.57 -10.88
CA HIS A 123 4.11 9.55 -12.26
C HIS A 123 4.91 10.79 -12.68
N THR A 124 4.93 11.85 -11.85
CA THR A 124 5.74 13.06 -12.10
C THR A 124 7.05 13.08 -11.29
N TYR A 125 7.41 11.97 -10.65
CA TYR A 125 8.63 11.86 -9.86
C TYR A 125 9.89 12.20 -10.67
N SER A 126 10.94 12.59 -9.98
CA SER A 126 12.28 12.72 -10.56
C SER A 126 13.25 11.72 -9.91
N ARG A 127 14.32 11.39 -10.63
CA ARG A 127 15.41 10.54 -10.09
C ARG A 127 15.95 11.08 -8.77
N LEU A 128 16.07 12.41 -8.68
CA LEU A 128 16.56 13.07 -7.46
C LEU A 128 15.59 12.86 -6.28
N MET A 129 14.27 12.92 -6.50
CA MET A 129 13.29 12.63 -5.45
C MET A 129 13.45 11.18 -4.96
N ALA A 130 13.52 10.21 -5.87
CA ALA A 130 13.70 8.80 -5.52
C ALA A 130 14.97 8.59 -4.67
N SER A 131 16.09 9.19 -5.03
CA SER A 131 17.38 9.03 -4.32
C SER A 131 17.42 9.67 -2.92
N HIS A 132 16.43 10.49 -2.56
CA HIS A 132 16.45 11.22 -1.28
C HIS A 132 15.37 10.78 -0.28
N LEU A 133 14.51 9.83 -0.63
CA LEU A 133 13.44 9.36 0.27
C LEU A 133 13.97 8.87 1.62
N GLY A 134 15.06 8.11 1.63
CA GLY A 134 15.69 7.64 2.87
C GLY A 134 16.19 8.77 3.78
N ARG A 135 16.61 9.91 3.21
CA ARG A 135 17.03 11.08 4.01
C ARG A 135 15.87 11.76 4.72
N LEU A 136 14.63 11.54 4.28
CA LEU A 136 13.41 12.00 4.94
C LEU A 136 12.94 11.03 6.02
N GLY A 137 13.64 9.91 6.22
CA GLY A 137 13.25 8.87 7.17
C GLY A 137 12.13 7.97 6.66
N ALA A 138 12.01 7.80 5.33
CA ALA A 138 11.14 6.77 4.76
C ALA A 138 11.66 5.38 5.15
N ASP A 139 10.76 4.51 5.58
CA ASP A 139 11.05 3.10 5.88
C ASP A 139 10.86 2.22 4.64
N ALA A 140 9.97 2.64 3.74
CA ALA A 140 9.67 1.96 2.49
C ALA A 140 9.22 2.96 1.41
N VAL A 141 9.21 2.51 0.15
CA VAL A 141 8.67 3.28 -0.96
C VAL A 141 7.57 2.51 -1.69
N GLU A 142 6.42 3.17 -1.94
CA GLU A 142 5.44 2.72 -2.91
C GLU A 142 5.79 3.34 -4.28
N ILE A 143 6.07 2.49 -5.27
CA ILE A 143 6.42 2.94 -6.62
C ILE A 143 5.16 3.12 -7.46
N SER A 144 4.39 4.15 -7.15
CA SER A 144 3.07 4.43 -7.74
C SER A 144 3.17 5.35 -8.99
N ILE A 145 4.14 5.06 -9.85
CA ILE A 145 4.63 5.96 -10.91
C ILE A 145 3.95 5.81 -12.27
N ILE A 146 2.89 5.05 -12.38
CA ILE A 146 2.11 4.93 -13.62
C ILE A 146 1.21 6.14 -13.80
N ASP A 147 1.22 6.73 -15.01
CA ASP A 147 0.28 7.79 -15.37
C ASP A 147 -1.17 7.27 -15.23
N PRO A 148 -2.08 8.00 -14.58
CA PRO A 148 -3.48 7.57 -14.40
C PRO A 148 -4.20 7.20 -15.70
N LYS A 149 -3.83 7.77 -16.85
CA LYS A 149 -4.39 7.40 -18.17
C LYS A 149 -4.03 5.98 -18.63
N ASP A 150 -3.01 5.37 -18.00
CA ASP A 150 -2.52 4.05 -18.32
C ASP A 150 -2.95 2.97 -17.29
N TYR A 151 -3.76 3.37 -16.29
CA TYR A 151 -4.28 2.43 -15.30
C TYR A 151 -5.10 1.31 -15.97
N GLY A 152 -4.90 0.09 -15.50
CA GLY A 152 -5.60 -1.09 -16.00
C GLY A 152 -5.10 -1.61 -17.35
N LYS A 153 -4.11 -0.98 -18.00
CA LYS A 153 -3.39 -1.57 -19.15
C LYS A 153 -2.41 -2.65 -18.66
N ASP A 154 -1.93 -3.47 -19.58
CA ASP A 154 -0.92 -4.48 -19.24
C ASP A 154 0.42 -3.82 -18.91
N LEU A 155 1.15 -4.43 -17.96
CA LEU A 155 2.50 -3.96 -17.58
C LEU A 155 3.47 -4.19 -18.74
N SER A 156 4.31 -3.19 -19.02
CA SER A 156 5.34 -3.27 -20.06
C SER A 156 6.74 -3.41 -19.47
N LEU A 157 7.69 -3.82 -20.29
CA LEU A 157 9.12 -3.83 -19.89
C LEU A 157 9.63 -2.42 -19.56
N GLU A 158 9.13 -1.39 -20.24
CA GLU A 158 9.48 -0.01 -19.92
C GLU A 158 9.02 0.40 -18.53
N ASP A 159 7.80 0.00 -18.13
CA ASP A 159 7.30 0.24 -16.77
C ASP A 159 8.19 -0.46 -15.73
N LEU A 160 8.56 -1.70 -16.01
CA LEU A 160 9.43 -2.48 -15.11
C LEU A 160 10.82 -1.86 -14.97
N LEU A 161 11.40 -1.34 -16.05
CA LEU A 161 12.68 -0.62 -15.99
C LEU A 161 12.58 0.65 -15.15
N LYS A 162 11.48 1.39 -15.22
CA LYS A 162 11.22 2.54 -14.35
C LYS A 162 11.08 2.15 -12.87
N TYR A 163 10.45 1.01 -12.59
CA TYR A 163 10.35 0.49 -11.23
C TYR A 163 11.75 0.10 -10.69
N LEU A 164 12.56 -0.58 -11.48
CA LEU A 164 13.94 -0.93 -11.12
C LEU A 164 14.79 0.32 -10.86
N GLU A 165 14.62 1.37 -11.66
CA GLU A 165 15.32 2.64 -11.43
C GLU A 165 14.99 3.21 -10.04
N VAL A 166 13.72 3.22 -9.63
CA VAL A 166 13.34 3.72 -8.31
C VAL A 166 13.87 2.80 -7.20
N LEU A 167 13.81 1.49 -7.37
CA LEU A 167 14.36 0.52 -6.42
C LEU A 167 15.85 0.80 -6.17
N GLU A 168 16.64 0.93 -7.23
CA GLU A 168 18.08 1.17 -7.14
C GLU A 168 18.41 2.54 -6.53
N LEU A 169 17.70 3.58 -6.96
CA LEU A 169 17.97 4.94 -6.50
C LEU A 169 17.56 5.16 -5.04
N SER A 170 16.45 4.59 -4.59
CA SER A 170 15.98 4.76 -3.21
C SER A 170 16.76 3.94 -2.21
N GLY A 171 17.21 2.74 -2.61
CA GLY A 171 17.84 1.75 -1.73
C GLY A 171 16.92 1.27 -0.59
N LEU A 172 15.61 1.53 -0.69
CA LEU A 172 14.62 1.21 0.32
C LEU A 172 13.82 -0.05 -0.04
N PRO A 173 13.24 -0.74 0.94
CA PRO A 173 12.20 -1.73 0.68
C PRO A 173 11.12 -1.14 -0.24
N SER A 174 10.97 -1.72 -1.44
CA SER A 174 10.16 -1.15 -2.51
C SER A 174 8.95 -2.02 -2.81
N PHE A 175 7.79 -1.39 -2.87
CA PHE A 175 6.51 -2.03 -3.14
C PHE A 175 5.92 -1.53 -4.46
N ILE A 176 5.44 -2.46 -5.29
CA ILE A 176 4.77 -2.14 -6.55
C ILE A 176 3.25 -2.22 -6.37
N PRO A 177 2.52 -1.11 -6.50
CA PRO A 177 1.07 -1.14 -6.53
C PRO A 177 0.56 -1.61 -7.91
N THR A 178 -0.54 -2.35 -7.92
CA THR A 178 -1.16 -2.82 -9.16
C THR A 178 -1.96 -1.72 -9.86
N GLN A 179 -1.28 -0.69 -10.32
CA GLN A 179 -1.85 0.35 -11.18
C GLN A 179 -2.08 -0.16 -12.62
N LYS A 180 -1.30 -1.16 -13.02
CA LYS A 180 -1.47 -1.93 -14.27
C LYS A 180 -1.89 -3.36 -13.96
N ARG A 181 -2.43 -4.06 -14.97
CA ARG A 181 -2.75 -5.48 -14.83
C ARG A 181 -1.45 -6.29 -14.84
N ILE A 182 -1.35 -7.18 -13.87
CA ILE A 182 -0.31 -8.19 -13.77
C ILE A 182 -0.95 -9.54 -13.44
N THR A 183 -0.35 -10.60 -13.95
CA THR A 183 -0.70 -11.98 -13.57
C THR A 183 0.10 -12.43 -12.34
N VAL A 184 -0.23 -13.57 -11.79
CA VAL A 184 0.55 -14.17 -10.70
C VAL A 184 1.98 -14.50 -11.15
N ASP A 185 2.14 -14.97 -12.39
CA ASP A 185 3.46 -15.25 -12.97
C ASP A 185 4.30 -13.98 -13.14
N ASP A 186 3.67 -12.86 -13.56
CA ASP A 186 4.34 -11.56 -13.62
C ASP A 186 4.77 -11.10 -12.23
N ALA A 187 3.91 -11.29 -11.23
CA ALA A 187 4.17 -10.94 -9.85
C ALA A 187 5.39 -11.68 -9.27
N ASP A 188 5.51 -12.98 -9.51
CA ASP A 188 6.67 -13.77 -9.08
C ASP A 188 7.96 -13.28 -9.75
N ARG A 189 7.93 -13.00 -11.06
CA ARG A 189 9.06 -12.42 -11.80
C ARG A 189 9.47 -11.05 -11.24
N ILE A 190 8.49 -10.17 -10.96
CA ILE A 190 8.72 -8.85 -10.38
C ILE A 190 9.43 -9.00 -9.03
N LEU A 191 8.90 -9.83 -8.14
CA LEU A 191 9.48 -10.03 -6.81
C LEU A 191 10.89 -10.66 -6.88
N SER A 192 11.16 -11.49 -7.87
CA SER A 192 12.51 -12.06 -8.08
C SER A 192 13.58 -11.03 -8.46
N LEU A 193 13.19 -9.83 -8.88
CA LEU A 193 14.10 -8.72 -9.20
C LEU A 193 14.52 -7.91 -7.95
N GLY A 194 14.05 -8.29 -6.76
CA GLY A 194 14.47 -7.66 -5.50
C GLY A 194 13.45 -6.69 -4.90
N PHE A 195 12.24 -6.56 -5.49
CA PHE A 195 11.17 -5.80 -4.85
C PHE A 195 10.70 -6.49 -3.59
N LYS A 196 10.41 -5.68 -2.57
CA LYS A 196 9.98 -6.17 -1.24
C LYS A 196 8.59 -6.73 -1.25
N GLY A 197 7.72 -6.19 -2.07
CA GLY A 197 6.34 -6.66 -2.10
C GLY A 197 5.49 -6.05 -3.19
N LEU A 198 4.26 -6.52 -3.22
CA LEU A 198 3.19 -5.99 -4.06
C LEU A 198 2.10 -5.38 -3.19
N ILE A 199 1.47 -4.33 -3.73
CA ILE A 199 0.24 -3.76 -3.16
C ILE A 199 -0.86 -4.03 -4.18
N ILE A 200 -1.65 -5.07 -3.97
CA ILE A 200 -2.75 -5.39 -4.88
C ILE A 200 -4.02 -4.63 -4.50
N GLY A 201 -4.70 -4.12 -5.50
CA GLY A 201 -5.92 -3.33 -5.35
C GLY A 201 -6.95 -3.64 -6.43
N PRO A 202 -8.05 -2.88 -6.50
CA PRO A 202 -9.23 -3.18 -7.33
C PRO A 202 -8.98 -3.38 -8.83
N ILE A 203 -7.86 -2.92 -9.38
CA ILE A 203 -7.50 -3.18 -10.79
C ILE A 203 -7.32 -4.67 -11.05
N VAL A 204 -6.75 -5.41 -10.11
CA VAL A 204 -6.55 -6.87 -10.24
C VAL A 204 -7.53 -7.68 -9.39
N THR A 205 -7.94 -7.17 -8.21
CA THR A 205 -8.84 -7.90 -7.32
C THR A 205 -10.31 -7.77 -7.72
N GLY A 206 -10.66 -6.71 -8.47
CA GLY A 206 -12.06 -6.30 -8.58
C GLY A 206 -12.62 -5.78 -7.25
N SER A 207 -13.92 -5.47 -7.25
CA SER A 207 -14.64 -4.96 -6.07
C SER A 207 -15.75 -5.89 -5.57
N ASP A 208 -15.94 -7.05 -6.19
CA ASP A 208 -16.81 -8.12 -5.70
C ASP A 208 -16.02 -9.02 -4.76
N ILE A 209 -16.61 -9.38 -3.61
CA ILE A 209 -15.93 -10.12 -2.54
C ILE A 209 -15.43 -11.50 -2.98
N GLY A 210 -16.12 -12.16 -3.91
CA GLY A 210 -15.75 -13.47 -4.42
C GLY A 210 -14.53 -13.40 -5.34
N SER A 211 -14.49 -12.43 -6.26
CA SER A 211 -13.32 -12.19 -7.13
C SER A 211 -12.14 -11.68 -6.32
N PHE A 212 -12.38 -10.76 -5.38
CA PHE A 212 -11.38 -10.27 -4.43
C PHE A 212 -10.70 -11.42 -3.68
N SER A 213 -11.47 -12.29 -3.02
CA SER A 213 -10.93 -13.41 -2.24
C SER A 213 -10.13 -14.40 -3.09
N ARG A 214 -10.60 -14.70 -4.32
CA ARG A 214 -9.85 -15.59 -5.25
C ARG A 214 -8.53 -14.98 -5.63
N THR A 215 -8.51 -13.70 -6.03
CA THR A 215 -7.30 -13.01 -6.46
C THR A 215 -6.30 -12.88 -5.31
N VAL A 216 -6.74 -12.48 -4.11
CA VAL A 216 -5.84 -12.41 -2.95
C VAL A 216 -5.21 -13.78 -2.66
N ARG A 217 -5.98 -14.87 -2.74
CA ARG A 217 -5.49 -16.24 -2.54
C ARG A 217 -4.44 -16.64 -3.58
N GLU A 218 -4.63 -16.26 -4.83
CA GLU A 218 -3.69 -16.58 -5.91
C GLU A 218 -2.35 -15.84 -5.71
N PHE A 219 -2.41 -14.53 -5.45
CA PHE A 219 -1.22 -13.74 -5.17
C PHE A 219 -0.55 -14.11 -3.83
N GLY A 220 -1.33 -14.52 -2.83
CA GLY A 220 -0.80 -14.95 -1.53
C GLY A 220 0.07 -16.20 -1.58
N LYS A 221 0.00 -16.98 -2.66
CA LYS A 221 0.87 -18.17 -2.84
C LYS A 221 2.33 -17.78 -3.08
N ILE A 222 2.58 -16.69 -3.80
CA ILE A 222 3.94 -16.26 -4.18
C ILE A 222 4.72 -15.57 -3.05
N THR A 223 4.06 -15.23 -1.94
CA THR A 223 4.71 -14.62 -0.77
C THR A 223 4.95 -15.61 0.37
N ARG A 224 4.53 -16.87 0.18
CA ARG A 224 4.68 -17.94 1.19
C ARG A 224 5.91 -18.82 0.97
N GLU A 225 6.61 -18.63 -0.14
CA GLU A 225 7.87 -19.28 -0.46
C GLU A 225 9.04 -18.42 0.04
#